data_24543afbaee8b4e25dd578f91b59e95e
#
_entry.id   24543afbaee8b4e25dd578f91b59e95e
#
_cell.length_a   1.000
_cell.length_b   1.000
_cell.length_c   1.000
_cell.angle_alpha   90.00
_cell.angle_beta   90.00
_cell.angle_gamma   90.00
#
_symmetry.space_group_name_H-M   'P 1'
#
loop_
_entity.id
_entity.type
_entity.pdbx_description
1 polymer ?
#
loop_
_entity_poly.entity_id
_entity_poly.type
_entity_poly.pdbx_seq_one_letter_code
_entity_poly.pdbx_strand_id
1 'polypeptide(L)'
;CLQAAEAFVDDPTPWISLISVARLYPAGVRRQELGRWWDELHGRDPYSVEGHLQVLHYYSARWHGSNGLMYDFARDAAGVAPPGSALPVLVQYARVEEYRTAKDAAEDRRTSVGLGQHWKNDGAVSDVRRTWQRWIVGRTDHSVAPGELRDLNYLAHAACHAGLPEVAVPLLRMLDRRGTRTPWSYTGDPEQQFTKWRKEFRVRA
;
A
#
# COMPACT_ATOMS: atom_id res chain seq x y z
N CYS A 1 22.07 9.38 6.99
CA CYS A 1 21.32 8.21 7.53
C CYS A 1 22.20 7.30 8.39
N LEU A 2 23.40 6.82 7.91
CA LEU A 2 24.25 5.93 8.73
C LEU A 2 24.70 6.55 10.05
N GLN A 3 25.15 7.79 10.04
CA GLN A 3 25.49 8.52 11.27
C GLN A 3 24.28 8.65 12.23
N ALA A 4 23.08 8.84 11.69
CA ALA A 4 21.86 8.87 12.51
C ALA A 4 21.55 7.48 13.10
N ALA A 5 21.78 6.42 12.34
CA ALA A 5 21.60 5.05 12.83
C ALA A 5 22.58 4.68 13.96
N GLU A 6 23.80 5.22 13.91
CA GLU A 6 24.79 5.06 14.97
C GLU A 6 24.44 5.87 16.24
N ALA A 7 23.84 7.07 16.06
CA ALA A 7 23.46 7.95 17.16
C ALA A 7 22.16 7.53 17.85
N PHE A 8 21.23 6.91 17.11
CA PHE A 8 19.90 6.51 17.59
C PHE A 8 19.68 5.02 17.32
N VAL A 9 20.30 4.18 18.15
CA VAL A 9 20.43 2.73 17.92
C VAL A 9 19.06 2.03 17.83
N ASP A 10 18.05 2.49 18.56
CA ASP A 10 16.71 1.88 18.59
C ASP A 10 15.74 2.49 17.57
N ASP A 11 16.13 3.56 16.86
CA ASP A 11 15.26 4.23 15.90
C ASP A 11 15.27 3.49 14.54
N PRO A 12 14.13 3.01 14.03
CA PRO A 12 14.02 2.39 12.71
C PRO A 12 14.11 3.39 11.55
N THR A 13 13.85 4.68 11.79
CA THR A 13 13.72 5.72 10.75
C THR A 13 14.93 5.87 9.84
N PRO A 14 16.20 5.83 10.33
CA PRO A 14 17.38 5.90 9.48
C PRO A 14 17.44 4.76 8.45
N TRP A 15 17.02 3.56 8.85
CA TRP A 15 17.00 2.38 7.98
C TRP A 15 15.90 2.45 6.93
N ILE A 16 14.71 2.93 7.31
CA ILE A 16 13.62 3.24 6.37
C ILE A 16 14.09 4.24 5.30
N SER A 17 14.81 5.27 5.75
CA SER A 17 15.37 6.30 4.85
C SER A 17 16.40 5.73 3.89
N LEU A 18 17.30 4.86 4.36
CA LEU A 18 18.30 4.19 3.51
C LEU A 18 17.63 3.32 2.44
N ILE A 19 16.65 2.50 2.82
CA ILE A 19 15.89 1.66 1.89
C ILE A 19 15.13 2.53 0.87
N SER A 20 14.55 3.65 1.32
CA SER A 20 13.87 4.60 0.43
C SER A 20 14.81 5.18 -0.63
N VAL A 21 16.03 5.55 -0.24
CA VAL A 21 17.03 6.11 -1.15
C VAL A 21 17.61 5.05 -2.08
N ALA A 22 17.63 3.77 -1.67
CA ALA A 22 18.13 2.66 -2.50
C ALA A 22 17.51 2.62 -3.90
N ARG A 23 16.26 3.04 -4.04
CA ARG A 23 15.57 3.11 -5.34
C ARG A 23 16.22 4.08 -6.32
N LEU A 24 16.84 5.13 -5.82
CA LEU A 24 17.39 6.23 -6.64
C LEU A 24 18.74 5.89 -7.27
N TYR A 25 19.38 4.79 -6.85
CA TYR A 25 20.60 4.34 -7.46
C TYR A 25 20.29 3.67 -8.81
N PRO A 26 20.90 4.11 -9.93
CA PRO A 26 20.56 3.61 -11.27
C PRO A 26 20.67 2.09 -11.44
N ALA A 27 21.67 1.49 -10.79
CA ALA A 27 21.90 0.03 -10.80
C ALA A 27 21.26 -0.69 -9.58
N GLY A 28 20.49 0.04 -8.75
CA GLY A 28 20.08 -0.45 -7.44
C GLY A 28 21.25 -0.52 -6.46
N VAL A 29 20.97 -0.98 -5.25
CA VAL A 29 22.00 -1.32 -4.26
C VAL A 29 22.29 -2.82 -4.33
N ARG A 30 23.48 -3.24 -3.87
CA ARG A 30 23.79 -4.67 -3.79
C ARG A 30 22.76 -5.38 -2.91
N ARG A 31 22.29 -6.53 -3.35
CA ARG A 31 21.27 -7.33 -2.63
C ARG A 31 21.65 -7.57 -1.17
N GLN A 32 22.94 -7.83 -0.91
CA GLN A 32 23.45 -8.04 0.45
C GLN A 32 23.35 -6.76 1.32
N GLU A 33 23.55 -5.60 0.73
CA GLU A 33 23.48 -4.32 1.43
C GLU A 33 22.02 -3.96 1.77
N LEU A 34 21.11 -4.11 0.81
CA LEU A 34 19.67 -3.94 1.06
C LEU A 34 19.19 -4.92 2.13
N GLY A 35 19.65 -6.19 2.08
CA GLY A 35 19.33 -7.19 3.10
C GLY A 35 19.78 -6.77 4.49
N ARG A 36 21.00 -6.26 4.64
CA ARG A 36 21.48 -5.73 5.93
C ARG A 36 20.64 -4.58 6.46
N TRP A 37 20.27 -3.62 5.61
CA TRP A 37 19.41 -2.50 6.04
C TRP A 37 18.02 -2.98 6.43
N TRP A 38 17.52 -3.99 5.74
CA TRP A 38 16.26 -4.65 6.07
C TRP A 38 16.33 -5.37 7.42
N ASP A 39 17.38 -6.14 7.68
CA ASP A 39 17.57 -6.86 8.95
C ASP A 39 17.65 -5.89 10.14
N GLU A 40 18.35 -4.77 9.97
CA GLU A 40 18.46 -3.72 10.98
C GLU A 40 17.10 -3.04 11.26
N LEU A 41 16.34 -2.76 10.21
CA LEU A 41 14.98 -2.24 10.35
C LEU A 41 14.07 -3.25 11.03
N HIS A 42 14.06 -4.48 10.55
CA HIS A 42 13.17 -5.54 11.00
C HIS A 42 13.42 -5.90 12.47
N GLY A 43 14.67 -5.87 12.91
CA GLY A 43 15.02 -6.09 14.31
C GLY A 43 14.48 -5.01 15.27
N ARG A 44 14.22 -3.79 14.78
CA ARG A 44 13.69 -2.66 15.57
C ARG A 44 12.18 -2.52 15.48
N ASP A 45 11.65 -2.67 14.30
CA ASP A 45 10.20 -2.56 14.02
C ASP A 45 9.79 -3.61 12.96
N PRO A 46 9.54 -4.85 13.39
CA PRO A 46 9.25 -5.95 12.47
C PRO A 46 7.92 -5.78 11.71
N TYR A 47 7.06 -4.89 12.16
CA TYR A 47 5.74 -4.64 11.56
C TYR A 47 5.58 -3.22 11.02
N SER A 48 6.67 -2.51 10.79
CA SER A 48 6.68 -1.19 10.19
C SER A 48 6.05 -1.18 8.82
N VAL A 49 4.86 -0.61 8.67
CA VAL A 49 4.20 -0.47 7.36
C VAL A 49 5.05 0.38 6.42
N GLU A 50 5.61 1.47 6.92
CA GLU A 50 6.44 2.36 6.11
C GLU A 50 7.71 1.65 5.62
N GLY A 51 8.38 0.92 6.51
CA GLY A 51 9.58 0.16 6.14
C GLY A 51 9.30 -0.88 5.07
N HIS A 52 8.26 -1.67 5.26
CA HIS A 52 7.83 -2.65 4.27
C HIS A 52 7.41 -1.99 2.95
N LEU A 53 6.74 -0.83 3.00
CA LEU A 53 6.34 -0.09 1.80
C LEU A 53 7.56 0.37 0.98
N GLN A 54 8.64 0.79 1.65
CA GLN A 54 9.86 1.18 0.93
C GLN A 54 10.52 -0.01 0.22
N VAL A 55 10.54 -1.19 0.84
CA VAL A 55 11.04 -2.43 0.20
C VAL A 55 10.10 -2.86 -0.94
N LEU A 56 8.78 -2.80 -0.74
CA LEU A 56 7.79 -3.08 -1.78
C LEU A 56 8.02 -2.21 -3.02
N HIS A 57 8.23 -0.92 -2.82
CA HIS A 57 8.53 -0.01 -3.93
C HIS A 57 9.85 -0.39 -4.62
N TYR A 58 10.89 -0.76 -3.87
CA TYR A 58 12.15 -1.21 -4.46
C TYR A 58 11.94 -2.43 -5.36
N TYR A 59 11.09 -3.37 -4.96
CA TYR A 59 10.75 -4.57 -5.74
C TYR A 59 9.71 -4.34 -6.84
N SER A 60 9.18 -3.13 -6.99
CA SER A 60 8.21 -2.86 -8.07
C SER A 60 8.88 -2.81 -9.44
N ALA A 61 8.10 -3.09 -10.49
CA ALA A 61 8.55 -3.05 -11.88
C ALA A 61 9.03 -1.65 -12.34
N ARG A 62 8.64 -0.60 -11.64
CA ARG A 62 9.08 0.79 -11.91
C ARG A 62 10.51 1.06 -11.44
N TRP A 63 11.05 0.20 -10.56
CA TRP A 63 12.38 0.37 -9.97
C TRP A 63 13.27 -0.84 -10.27
N HIS A 64 13.53 -1.73 -9.31
CA HIS A 64 14.55 -2.77 -9.43
C HIS A 64 13.99 -4.20 -9.38
N GLY A 65 12.68 -4.37 -9.56
CA GLY A 65 12.02 -5.66 -9.46
C GLY A 65 11.00 -5.95 -10.55
N SER A 66 9.94 -6.63 -10.15
CA SER A 66 8.82 -7.03 -11.01
C SER A 66 7.51 -7.06 -10.22
N ASN A 67 6.37 -7.13 -10.93
CA ASN A 67 5.09 -7.31 -10.26
C ASN A 67 5.05 -8.60 -9.42
N GLY A 68 5.66 -9.70 -9.89
CA GLY A 68 5.76 -10.95 -9.13
C GLY A 68 6.47 -10.75 -7.79
N LEU A 69 7.71 -10.25 -7.81
CA LEU A 69 8.50 -9.99 -6.59
C LEU A 69 7.78 -9.03 -5.62
N MET A 70 7.15 -8.00 -6.15
CA MET A 70 6.41 -7.03 -5.37
C MET A 70 5.21 -7.67 -4.64
N TYR A 71 4.42 -8.49 -5.34
CA TYR A 71 3.28 -9.17 -4.74
C TYR A 71 3.68 -10.29 -3.77
N ASP A 72 4.73 -11.04 -4.08
CA ASP A 72 5.24 -12.08 -3.19
C ASP A 72 5.67 -11.45 -1.86
N PHE A 73 6.47 -10.39 -1.90
CA PHE A 73 6.86 -9.64 -0.71
C PHE A 73 5.64 -9.11 0.08
N ALA A 74 4.66 -8.50 -0.60
CA ALA A 74 3.47 -7.98 0.06
C ALA A 74 2.63 -9.07 0.74
N ARG A 75 2.51 -10.25 0.12
CA ARG A 75 1.76 -11.38 0.65
C ARG A 75 2.50 -12.07 1.81
N ASP A 76 3.80 -12.19 1.72
CA ASP A 76 4.64 -12.73 2.80
C ASP A 76 4.51 -11.85 4.04
N ALA A 77 4.66 -10.52 3.90
CA ALA A 77 4.47 -9.57 4.99
C ALA A 77 3.06 -9.63 5.58
N ALA A 78 2.03 -9.71 4.72
CA ALA A 78 0.65 -9.90 5.18
C ALA A 78 0.46 -11.24 5.91
N GLY A 79 1.17 -12.28 5.50
CA GLY A 79 1.08 -13.63 6.09
C GLY A 79 1.56 -13.68 7.53
N VAL A 80 2.68 -13.02 7.85
CA VAL A 80 3.31 -13.02 9.18
C VAL A 80 2.78 -11.92 10.11
N ALA A 81 2.00 -10.98 9.59
CA ALA A 81 1.46 -9.87 10.36
C ALA A 81 0.51 -10.34 11.48
N PRO A 82 0.61 -9.81 12.70
CA PRO A 82 -0.34 -10.13 13.76
C PRO A 82 -1.75 -9.59 13.44
N PRO A 83 -2.81 -10.16 14.04
CA PRO A 83 -4.16 -9.62 13.90
C PRO A 83 -4.23 -8.13 14.27
N GLY A 84 -4.93 -7.34 13.48
CA GLY A 84 -5.03 -5.89 13.67
C GLY A 84 -3.86 -5.07 13.12
N SER A 85 -2.79 -5.69 12.66
CA SER A 85 -1.70 -5.01 11.95
C SER A 85 -2.17 -4.49 10.59
N ALA A 86 -1.68 -3.31 10.21
CA ALA A 86 -1.97 -2.72 8.90
C ALA A 86 -1.15 -3.33 7.74
N LEU A 87 -0.14 -4.16 8.02
CA LEU A 87 0.72 -4.76 6.98
C LEU A 87 -0.03 -5.41 5.81
N PRO A 88 -1.19 -6.08 6.00
CA PRO A 88 -1.97 -6.61 4.87
C PRO A 88 -2.35 -5.58 3.80
N VAL A 89 -2.32 -4.28 4.12
CA VAL A 89 -2.59 -3.21 3.14
C VAL A 89 -1.54 -3.13 2.04
N LEU A 90 -0.34 -3.66 2.25
CA LEU A 90 0.73 -3.68 1.25
C LEU A 90 0.30 -4.31 -0.07
N VAL A 91 -0.60 -5.29 -0.02
CA VAL A 91 -1.17 -5.90 -1.24
C VAL A 91 -1.97 -4.87 -2.05
N GLN A 92 -2.61 -3.90 -1.39
CA GLN A 92 -3.32 -2.82 -2.07
C GLN A 92 -2.36 -1.78 -2.66
N TYR A 93 -1.22 -1.52 -2.01
CA TYR A 93 -0.14 -0.72 -2.58
C TYR A 93 0.44 -1.38 -3.83
N ALA A 94 0.71 -2.68 -3.78
CA ALA A 94 1.19 -3.45 -4.92
C ALA A 94 0.21 -3.36 -6.11
N ARG A 95 -1.09 -3.46 -5.84
CA ARG A 95 -2.13 -3.35 -6.86
C ARG A 95 -2.19 -1.97 -7.51
N VAL A 96 -2.01 -0.92 -6.72
CA VAL A 96 -1.91 0.45 -7.24
C VAL A 96 -0.67 0.63 -8.11
N GLU A 97 0.49 0.14 -7.70
CA GLU A 97 1.72 0.23 -8.50
C GLU A 97 1.61 -0.54 -9.82
N GLU A 98 1.02 -1.73 -9.80
CA GLU A 98 0.73 -2.49 -11.03
C GLU A 98 -0.24 -1.72 -11.94
N TYR A 99 -1.32 -1.15 -11.40
CA TYR A 99 -2.27 -0.34 -12.16
C TYR A 99 -1.59 0.86 -12.82
N ARG A 100 -0.72 1.57 -12.10
CA ARG A 100 0.02 2.71 -12.64
C ARG A 100 0.92 2.30 -13.80
N THR A 101 1.67 1.21 -13.64
CA THR A 101 2.53 0.68 -14.71
C THR A 101 1.71 0.24 -15.91
N ALA A 102 0.57 -0.42 -15.71
CA ALA A 102 -0.31 -0.84 -16.78
C ALA A 102 -0.98 0.36 -17.48
N LYS A 103 -1.33 1.41 -16.71
CA LYS A 103 -1.90 2.64 -17.26
C LYS A 103 -0.90 3.40 -18.11
N ASP A 104 0.32 3.60 -17.61
CA ASP A 104 1.40 4.24 -18.36
C ASP A 104 1.64 3.49 -19.70
N ALA A 105 1.74 2.16 -19.66
CA ALA A 105 1.91 1.33 -20.85
C ALA A 105 0.68 1.35 -21.80
N ALA A 106 -0.52 1.53 -21.26
CA ALA A 106 -1.74 1.64 -22.05
C ALA A 106 -1.85 2.99 -22.77
N GLU A 107 -1.43 4.06 -22.11
CA GLU A 107 -1.34 5.41 -22.70
C GLU A 107 -0.35 5.43 -23.86
N ASP A 108 0.83 4.82 -23.69
CA ASP A 108 1.85 4.70 -24.73
C ASP A 108 1.33 3.90 -25.96
N ARG A 109 0.55 2.84 -25.74
CA ARG A 109 -0.04 2.00 -26.79
C ARG A 109 -1.39 2.51 -27.29
N ARG A 110 -1.93 3.57 -26.74
CA ARG A 110 -3.27 4.09 -27.01
C ARG A 110 -4.39 3.03 -26.85
N THR A 111 -4.30 2.22 -25.80
CA THR A 111 -5.26 1.17 -25.49
C THR A 111 -5.58 1.18 -24.00
N SER A 112 -6.82 0.84 -23.64
CA SER A 112 -7.27 0.68 -22.25
C SER A 112 -7.70 -0.74 -21.90
N VAL A 113 -7.36 -1.70 -22.77
CA VAL A 113 -7.74 -3.11 -22.60
C VAL A 113 -7.16 -3.65 -21.28
N GLY A 114 -8.02 -4.23 -20.46
CA GLY A 114 -7.65 -4.84 -19.17
C GLY A 114 -7.70 -3.91 -17.96
N LEU A 115 -7.58 -2.59 -18.11
CA LEU A 115 -7.60 -1.66 -16.97
C LEU A 115 -8.92 -1.71 -16.18
N GLY A 116 -10.06 -1.90 -16.87
CA GLY A 116 -11.38 -1.99 -16.23
C GLY A 116 -11.56 -3.21 -15.32
N GLN A 117 -10.84 -4.30 -15.58
CA GLN A 117 -10.89 -5.53 -14.78
C GLN A 117 -9.82 -5.62 -13.69
N HIS A 118 -8.88 -4.69 -13.70
CA HIS A 118 -7.74 -4.70 -12.77
C HIS A 118 -8.17 -4.82 -11.29
N TRP A 119 -9.24 -4.11 -10.91
CA TRP A 119 -9.75 -4.07 -9.54
C TRP A 119 -10.83 -5.12 -9.26
N LYS A 120 -11.39 -5.75 -10.30
CA LYS A 120 -12.60 -6.60 -10.18
C LYS A 120 -12.34 -8.10 -10.37
N ASN A 121 -11.10 -8.49 -10.69
CA ASN A 121 -10.76 -9.90 -10.78
C ASN A 121 -10.80 -10.56 -9.40
N ASP A 122 -10.99 -11.88 -9.37
CA ASP A 122 -11.15 -12.66 -8.13
C ASP A 122 -10.00 -12.48 -7.16
N GLY A 123 -8.77 -12.37 -7.66
CA GLY A 123 -7.59 -12.08 -6.83
C GLY A 123 -7.68 -10.73 -6.14
N ALA A 124 -8.10 -9.67 -6.86
CA ALA A 124 -8.28 -8.34 -6.29
C ALA A 124 -9.35 -8.32 -5.19
N VAL A 125 -10.50 -8.92 -5.48
CA VAL A 125 -11.62 -9.05 -4.54
C VAL A 125 -11.20 -9.81 -3.28
N SER A 126 -10.51 -10.95 -3.46
CA SER A 126 -10.00 -11.77 -2.34
C SER A 126 -9.00 -11.01 -1.48
N ASP A 127 -8.05 -10.29 -2.11
CA ASP A 127 -7.04 -9.51 -1.42
C ASP A 127 -7.67 -8.39 -0.57
N VAL A 128 -8.69 -7.68 -1.10
CA VAL A 128 -9.42 -6.65 -0.34
C VAL A 128 -10.11 -7.23 0.89
N ARG A 129 -10.87 -8.33 0.71
CA ARG A 129 -11.57 -9.00 1.82
C ARG A 129 -10.61 -9.51 2.89
N ARG A 130 -9.47 -10.10 2.48
CA ARG A 130 -8.44 -10.59 3.40
C ARG A 130 -7.79 -9.46 4.18
N THR A 131 -7.46 -8.33 3.51
CA THR A 131 -6.91 -7.15 4.18
C THR A 131 -7.91 -6.60 5.20
N TRP A 132 -9.18 -6.48 4.84
CA TRP A 132 -10.25 -6.05 5.73
C TRP A 132 -10.35 -6.93 6.97
N GLN A 133 -10.41 -8.26 6.79
CA GLN A 133 -10.54 -9.21 7.90
C GLN A 133 -9.34 -9.19 8.84
N ARG A 134 -8.14 -9.19 8.29
CA ARG A 134 -6.93 -9.26 9.12
C ARG A 134 -6.60 -7.95 9.82
N TRP A 135 -6.80 -6.85 9.15
CA TRP A 135 -6.46 -5.53 9.70
C TRP A 135 -7.60 -4.91 10.47
N ILE A 136 -8.75 -4.67 9.85
CA ILE A 136 -9.82 -3.87 10.46
C ILE A 136 -10.66 -4.69 11.44
N VAL A 137 -11.09 -5.88 11.05
CA VAL A 137 -11.87 -6.76 11.93
C VAL A 137 -10.97 -7.36 13.02
N GLY A 138 -9.71 -7.62 12.72
CA GLY A 138 -8.75 -8.20 13.66
C GLY A 138 -8.22 -7.25 14.74
N ARG A 139 -8.52 -5.93 14.66
CA ARG A 139 -8.04 -4.95 15.65
C ARG A 139 -8.94 -4.89 16.88
N THR A 140 -8.34 -4.60 18.02
CA THR A 140 -9.05 -4.35 19.28
C THR A 140 -9.42 -2.89 19.47
N ASP A 141 -8.63 -1.96 18.92
CA ASP A 141 -8.89 -0.52 18.91
C ASP A 141 -9.38 -0.09 17.51
N HIS A 142 -10.53 0.54 17.46
CA HIS A 142 -11.15 1.03 16.23
C HIS A 142 -10.92 2.54 15.98
N SER A 143 -10.12 3.19 16.82
CA SER A 143 -9.68 4.56 16.55
C SER A 143 -8.77 4.60 15.30
N VAL A 144 -8.81 5.71 14.58
CA VAL A 144 -7.96 5.93 13.41
C VAL A 144 -6.74 6.74 13.84
N ALA A 145 -5.59 6.08 13.95
CA ALA A 145 -4.33 6.77 14.19
C ALA A 145 -3.96 7.67 12.99
N PRO A 146 -3.35 8.85 13.23
CA PRO A 146 -2.94 9.75 12.13
C PRO A 146 -2.10 9.07 11.05
N GLY A 147 -1.20 8.16 11.43
CA GLY A 147 -0.34 7.42 10.49
C GLY A 147 -1.10 6.42 9.61
N GLU A 148 -2.28 5.94 10.04
CA GLU A 148 -3.09 4.97 9.30
C GLU A 148 -3.98 5.61 8.22
N LEU A 149 -4.13 6.94 8.23
CA LEU A 149 -5.08 7.61 7.33
C LEU A 149 -4.80 7.31 5.86
N ARG A 150 -3.53 7.31 5.46
CA ARG A 150 -3.10 6.97 4.11
C ARG A 150 -3.48 5.53 3.76
N ASP A 151 -3.17 4.61 4.63
CA ASP A 151 -3.35 3.17 4.43
C ASP A 151 -4.83 2.79 4.33
N LEU A 152 -5.68 3.41 5.18
CA LEU A 152 -7.14 3.28 5.10
C LEU A 152 -7.70 3.80 3.76
N ASN A 153 -7.13 4.89 3.21
CA ASN A 153 -7.52 5.37 1.90
C ASN A 153 -7.15 4.37 0.79
N TYR A 154 -6.00 3.69 0.87
CA TYR A 154 -5.64 2.63 -0.08
C TYR A 154 -6.61 1.46 -0.04
N LEU A 155 -6.98 0.99 1.15
CA LEU A 155 -7.96 -0.10 1.29
C LEU A 155 -9.36 0.35 0.83
N ALA A 156 -9.81 1.56 1.19
CA ALA A 156 -11.10 2.10 0.76
C ALA A 156 -11.18 2.25 -0.76
N HIS A 157 -10.13 2.79 -1.39
CA HIS A 157 -10.05 2.91 -2.84
C HIS A 157 -10.17 1.54 -3.53
N ALA A 158 -9.41 0.56 -3.06
CA ALA A 158 -9.45 -0.81 -3.59
C ALA A 158 -10.85 -1.44 -3.43
N ALA A 159 -11.48 -1.28 -2.25
CA ALA A 159 -12.82 -1.79 -1.98
C ALA A 159 -13.89 -1.14 -2.86
N CYS A 160 -13.79 0.18 -3.09
CA CYS A 160 -14.68 0.92 -3.97
C CYS A 160 -14.59 0.40 -5.41
N HIS A 161 -13.38 0.29 -5.94
CA HIS A 161 -13.17 -0.16 -7.32
C HIS A 161 -13.46 -1.65 -7.52
N ALA A 162 -13.31 -2.47 -6.49
CA ALA A 162 -13.70 -3.88 -6.48
C ALA A 162 -15.23 -4.07 -6.39
N GLY A 163 -15.99 -3.02 -6.07
CA GLY A 163 -17.45 -3.10 -5.93
C GLY A 163 -17.89 -3.84 -4.66
N LEU A 164 -17.18 -3.67 -3.55
CA LEU A 164 -17.41 -4.34 -2.27
C LEU A 164 -18.02 -3.38 -1.23
N PRO A 165 -19.34 -3.11 -1.27
CA PRO A 165 -19.97 -2.16 -0.35
C PRO A 165 -19.83 -2.56 1.12
N GLU A 166 -19.79 -3.86 1.42
CA GLU A 166 -19.63 -4.39 2.77
C GLU A 166 -18.28 -4.00 3.40
N VAL A 167 -17.26 -3.71 2.59
CA VAL A 167 -15.95 -3.23 3.02
C VAL A 167 -15.82 -1.71 2.85
N ALA A 168 -16.28 -1.19 1.70
CA ALA A 168 -16.12 0.22 1.35
C ALA A 168 -16.91 1.16 2.27
N VAL A 169 -18.15 0.81 2.62
CA VAL A 169 -19.03 1.68 3.44
C VAL A 169 -18.45 1.93 4.83
N PRO A 170 -18.05 0.90 5.60
CA PRO A 170 -17.38 1.13 6.89
C PRO A 170 -16.12 1.97 6.77
N LEU A 171 -15.27 1.69 5.80
CA LEU A 171 -14.01 2.44 5.59
C LEU A 171 -14.28 3.92 5.24
N LEU A 172 -15.23 4.20 4.35
CA LEU A 172 -15.61 5.57 4.00
C LEU A 172 -16.22 6.33 5.19
N ARG A 173 -16.90 5.63 6.12
CA ARG A 173 -17.36 6.21 7.39
C ARG A 173 -16.20 6.50 8.33
N MET A 174 -15.25 5.57 8.50
CA MET A 174 -14.05 5.78 9.32
C MET A 174 -13.20 6.95 8.79
N LEU A 175 -13.09 7.08 7.48
CA LEU A 175 -12.38 8.18 6.83
C LEU A 175 -13.12 9.51 6.96
N ASP A 176 -14.44 9.51 7.03
CA ASP A 176 -15.30 10.69 6.97
C ASP A 176 -14.95 11.59 5.76
N ARG A 177 -14.44 12.80 5.97
CA ARG A 177 -14.00 13.73 4.91
C ARG A 177 -12.49 13.68 4.64
N ARG A 178 -11.76 12.78 5.28
CA ARG A 178 -10.30 12.68 5.25
C ARG A 178 -9.78 11.85 4.06
N GLY A 179 -10.25 12.18 2.86
CA GLY A 179 -9.66 11.63 1.63
C GLY A 179 -8.24 12.17 1.44
N THR A 180 -7.28 11.29 1.12
CA THR A 180 -5.90 11.68 0.78
C THR A 180 -5.75 11.83 -0.73
N ARG A 181 -4.73 12.57 -1.20
CA ARG A 181 -4.47 12.70 -2.63
C ARG A 181 -4.27 11.32 -3.30
N THR A 182 -3.41 10.52 -2.73
CA THR A 182 -3.19 9.13 -3.17
C THR A 182 -3.97 8.17 -2.30
N PRO A 183 -4.56 7.10 -2.84
CA PRO A 183 -4.48 6.61 -4.21
C PRO A 183 -5.50 7.21 -5.20
N TRP A 184 -6.42 8.06 -4.77
CA TRP A 184 -7.53 8.55 -5.59
C TRP A 184 -7.09 9.26 -6.87
N SER A 185 -5.94 9.97 -6.82
CA SER A 185 -5.37 10.67 -7.99
C SER A 185 -4.96 9.74 -9.14
N TYR A 186 -4.80 8.44 -8.89
CA TYR A 186 -4.42 7.51 -9.95
C TYR A 186 -5.60 7.12 -10.85
N THR A 187 -6.83 7.28 -10.35
CA THR A 187 -8.07 6.96 -11.08
C THR A 187 -8.87 8.18 -11.52
N GLY A 188 -8.38 9.39 -11.22
CA GLY A 188 -9.00 10.65 -11.62
C GLY A 188 -8.64 11.79 -10.69
N ASP A 189 -9.44 12.87 -10.68
CA ASP A 189 -9.31 13.93 -9.69
C ASP A 189 -9.61 13.36 -8.29
N PRO A 190 -8.71 13.52 -7.31
CA PRO A 190 -8.82 12.82 -6.03
C PRO A 190 -10.06 13.21 -5.22
N GLU A 191 -10.44 14.49 -5.21
CA GLU A 191 -11.61 14.96 -4.48
C GLU A 191 -12.90 14.47 -5.14
N GLN A 192 -12.97 14.54 -6.46
CA GLN A 192 -14.10 14.05 -7.22
C GLN A 192 -14.26 12.54 -7.08
N GLN A 193 -13.16 11.76 -7.14
CA GLN A 193 -13.20 10.32 -6.97
C GLN A 193 -13.68 9.92 -5.57
N PHE A 194 -13.11 10.52 -4.52
CA PHE A 194 -13.53 10.24 -3.15
C PHE A 194 -15.00 10.60 -2.91
N THR A 195 -15.43 11.78 -3.37
CA THR A 195 -16.82 12.25 -3.22
C THR A 195 -17.79 11.39 -4.02
N LYS A 196 -17.43 10.99 -5.24
CA LYS A 196 -18.23 10.09 -6.10
C LYS A 196 -18.55 8.80 -5.36
N TRP A 197 -17.57 8.11 -4.80
CA TRP A 197 -17.79 6.84 -4.10
C TRP A 197 -18.60 6.99 -2.82
N ARG A 198 -18.42 8.09 -2.07
CA ARG A 198 -19.29 8.41 -0.93
C ARG A 198 -20.77 8.56 -1.34
N LYS A 199 -21.02 9.24 -2.46
CA LYS A 199 -22.38 9.39 -3.01
C LYS A 199 -22.95 8.06 -3.49
N GLU A 200 -22.17 7.29 -4.24
CA GLU A 200 -22.59 6.01 -4.81
C GLU A 200 -22.99 5.02 -3.72
N PHE A 201 -22.21 4.91 -2.66
CA PHE A 201 -22.52 4.07 -1.51
C PHE A 201 -23.41 4.74 -0.45
N ARG A 202 -23.95 5.92 -0.74
CA ARG A 202 -24.86 6.68 0.16
C ARG A 202 -24.29 6.91 1.56
N VAL A 203 -22.99 7.11 1.68
CA VAL A 203 -22.32 7.44 2.94
C VAL A 203 -22.55 8.93 3.23
N ARG A 204 -23.43 9.20 4.19
CA ARG A 204 -23.70 10.57 4.67
C ARG A 204 -22.52 11.05 5.54
N ALA A 205 -22.31 12.38 5.53
CA ALA A 205 -21.39 13.04 6.46
C ALA A 205 -21.99 13.05 7.87
#